data_0ef824532c0e1717bf38fd45aebf6283
#
_entry.id   0ef824532c0e1717bf38fd45aebf6283
#
_cell.length_a   1.000
_cell.length_b   1.000
_cell.length_c   1.000
_cell.angle_alpha   90.00
_cell.angle_beta   90.00
_cell.angle_gamma   90.00
#
_symmetry.space_group_name_H-M   'P 1'
#
loop_
_entity.id
_entity.type
_entity.pdbx_description
1 polymer ?
#
loop_
_entity_poly.entity_id
_entity_poly.type
_entity_poly.pdbx_seq_one_letter_code
_entity_poly.pdbx_strand_id
1 'polypeptide(L)'
;MARHHHYQRGLRVLRGYLVVTGSISTIWPLFGMCNQLLASSGLIIVTTMIIRMNKARYAWITAVPGSAMAFITMYAGYLLLVDTYIPQRMYLLATLAIVIMVLMVIVFVGAFRRWAELLHIKTTVWDEAGDQVLEVVPE
;
A
#
# COMPACT_ATOMS: atom_id res chain seq x y z
N MET A 1 2.23 47.13 -10.14
CA MET A 1 3.26 46.18 -10.68
C MET A 1 4.23 45.63 -9.63
N ALA A 2 4.38 46.17 -8.44
CA ALA A 2 5.34 45.70 -7.42
C ALA A 2 4.98 44.39 -6.68
N ARG A 3 3.71 44.01 -6.65
CA ARG A 3 3.23 42.82 -5.88
C ARG A 3 3.65 41.48 -6.48
N HIS A 4 3.81 41.39 -7.80
CA HIS A 4 4.24 40.17 -8.46
C HIS A 4 5.71 39.80 -8.24
N HIS A 5 6.60 40.76 -7.98
CA HIS A 5 8.01 40.49 -7.75
C HIS A 5 8.28 39.84 -6.39
N HIS A 6 7.52 40.16 -5.35
CA HIS A 6 7.65 39.53 -4.03
C HIS A 6 7.22 38.05 -4.03
N TYR A 7 6.19 37.73 -4.78
CA TYR A 7 5.71 36.35 -4.92
C TYR A 7 6.71 35.48 -5.67
N GLN A 8 7.31 36.00 -6.72
CA GLN A 8 8.35 35.33 -7.51
C GLN A 8 9.62 35.09 -6.70
N ARG A 9 10.00 36.02 -5.85
CA ARG A 9 11.16 35.89 -4.94
C ARG A 9 10.90 34.84 -3.88
N GLY A 10 9.73 34.82 -3.28
CA GLY A 10 9.32 33.80 -2.30
C GLY A 10 9.34 32.39 -2.87
N LEU A 11 8.81 32.20 -4.09
CA LEU A 11 8.84 30.94 -4.80
C LEU A 11 10.25 30.45 -5.16
N ARG A 12 11.14 31.37 -5.54
CA ARG A 12 12.55 31.04 -5.82
C ARG A 12 13.32 30.64 -4.57
N VAL A 13 13.09 31.35 -3.47
CA VAL A 13 13.70 31.02 -2.17
C VAL A 13 13.16 29.68 -1.66
N LEU A 14 11.86 29.42 -1.78
CA LEU A 14 11.25 28.17 -1.37
C LEU A 14 11.78 27.00 -2.22
N ARG A 15 11.89 27.18 -3.54
CA ARG A 15 12.50 26.19 -4.44
C ARG A 15 13.97 25.95 -4.12
N GLY A 16 14.74 27.04 -3.90
CA GLY A 16 16.15 26.95 -3.51
C GLY A 16 16.32 26.26 -2.17
N TYR A 17 15.49 26.56 -1.19
CA TYR A 17 15.48 25.90 0.12
C TYR A 17 15.13 24.41 0.02
N LEU A 18 14.14 24.03 -0.79
CA LEU A 18 13.78 22.64 -1.08
C LEU A 18 14.91 21.87 -1.78
N VAL A 19 15.63 22.52 -2.69
CA VAL A 19 16.77 21.91 -3.40
C VAL A 19 17.99 21.77 -2.51
N VAL A 20 18.26 22.74 -1.65
CA VAL A 20 19.45 22.76 -0.78
C VAL A 20 19.24 21.91 0.47
N THR A 21 18.04 21.89 1.05
CA THR A 21 17.70 21.09 2.25
C THR A 21 17.15 19.71 1.93
N GLY A 22 16.47 19.56 0.79
CA GLY A 22 16.00 18.28 0.27
C GLY A 22 17.01 17.71 -0.70
N SER A 23 18.08 17.12 -0.19
CA SER A 23 18.95 16.28 -1.02
C SER A 23 18.09 15.26 -1.75
N ILE A 24 18.33 15.08 -3.06
CA ILE A 24 17.64 14.07 -3.89
C ILE A 24 17.66 12.71 -3.20
N SER A 25 18.75 12.39 -2.52
CA SER A 25 18.90 11.17 -1.71
C SER A 25 17.89 11.05 -0.57
N THR A 26 17.34 12.15 -0.06
CA THR A 26 16.36 12.14 1.03
C THR A 26 14.91 12.00 0.53
N ILE A 27 14.63 12.53 -0.67
CA ILE A 27 13.29 12.48 -1.29
C ILE A 27 13.10 11.15 -2.03
N TRP A 28 14.16 10.59 -2.57
CA TRP A 28 14.13 9.35 -3.34
C TRP A 28 13.52 8.15 -2.61
N PRO A 29 13.86 7.88 -1.33
CA PRO A 29 13.24 6.81 -0.57
C PRO A 29 11.71 7.00 -0.39
N LEU A 30 11.27 8.25 -0.19
CA LEU A 30 9.85 8.56 -0.09
C LEU A 30 9.10 8.25 -1.39
N PHE A 31 9.72 8.58 -2.52
CA PHE A 31 9.21 8.23 -3.85
C PHE A 31 9.10 6.71 -4.03
N GLY A 32 10.09 5.98 -3.55
CA GLY A 32 10.08 4.51 -3.52
C GLY A 32 8.90 3.96 -2.72
N MET A 33 8.63 4.51 -1.54
CA MET A 33 7.49 4.12 -0.71
C MET A 33 6.15 4.36 -1.40
N CYS A 34 5.97 5.50 -2.07
CA CYS A 34 4.76 5.81 -2.84
C CYS A 34 4.57 4.81 -4.00
N ASN A 35 5.63 4.51 -4.73
CA ASN A 35 5.60 3.54 -5.82
C ASN A 35 5.25 2.13 -5.32
N GLN A 36 5.78 1.75 -4.17
CA GLN A 36 5.50 0.47 -3.53
C GLN A 36 4.04 0.38 -3.05
N LEU A 37 3.48 1.46 -2.53
CA LEU A 37 2.06 1.54 -2.18
C LEU A 37 1.18 1.33 -3.41
N LEU A 38 1.54 1.94 -4.54
CA LEU A 38 0.83 1.79 -5.81
C LEU A 38 0.90 0.35 -6.33
N ALA A 39 2.08 -0.25 -6.33
CA ALA A 39 2.29 -1.64 -6.74
C ALA A 39 1.51 -2.62 -5.86
N SER A 40 1.54 -2.44 -4.55
CA SER A 40 0.80 -3.25 -3.60
C SER A 40 -0.71 -3.15 -3.82
N SER A 41 -1.23 -1.95 -4.07
CA SER A 41 -2.64 -1.73 -4.38
C SER A 41 -3.05 -2.44 -5.68
N GLY A 42 -2.20 -2.41 -6.71
CA GLY A 42 -2.41 -3.15 -7.95
C GLY A 42 -2.49 -4.66 -7.73
N LEU A 43 -1.55 -5.23 -6.94
CA LEU A 43 -1.56 -6.65 -6.59
C LEU A 43 -2.81 -7.06 -5.82
N ILE A 44 -3.30 -6.23 -4.91
CA ILE A 44 -4.54 -6.45 -4.16
C ILE A 44 -5.73 -6.53 -5.11
N ILE A 45 -5.83 -5.62 -6.07
CA ILE A 45 -6.91 -5.61 -7.06
C ILE A 45 -6.88 -6.89 -7.90
N VAL A 46 -5.70 -7.27 -8.40
CA VAL A 46 -5.51 -8.49 -9.20
C VAL A 46 -5.87 -9.73 -8.38
N THR A 47 -5.42 -9.83 -7.14
CA THR A 47 -5.74 -10.94 -6.24
C THR A 47 -7.26 -11.05 -6.01
N THR A 48 -7.92 -9.92 -5.77
CA THR A 48 -9.38 -9.87 -5.59
C THR A 48 -10.12 -10.33 -6.85
N MET A 49 -9.64 -9.94 -8.03
CA MET A 49 -10.20 -10.41 -9.31
C MET A 49 -10.04 -11.92 -9.48
N ILE A 50 -8.87 -12.47 -9.18
CA ILE A 50 -8.60 -13.92 -9.27
C ILE A 50 -9.53 -14.71 -8.34
N ILE A 51 -9.75 -14.23 -7.12
CA ILE A 51 -10.67 -14.87 -6.18
C ILE A 51 -12.10 -14.84 -6.73
N ARG A 52 -12.56 -13.72 -7.30
CA ARG A 52 -13.89 -13.59 -7.90
C ARG A 52 -14.09 -14.50 -9.12
N MET A 53 -13.05 -14.72 -9.90
CA MET A 53 -13.08 -15.61 -11.07
C MET A 53 -13.10 -17.12 -10.72
N ASN A 54 -13.34 -17.47 -9.48
CA ASN A 54 -13.36 -18.86 -9.00
C ASN A 54 -12.01 -19.60 -9.07
N LYS A 55 -10.90 -18.86 -9.16
CA LYS A 55 -9.53 -19.39 -9.22
C LYS A 55 -8.73 -19.08 -7.94
N ALA A 56 -9.37 -19.20 -6.77
CA ALA A 56 -8.77 -18.87 -5.48
C ALA A 56 -7.43 -19.60 -5.21
N ARG A 57 -7.23 -20.76 -5.82
CA ARG A 57 -5.97 -21.51 -5.75
C ARG A 57 -4.78 -20.71 -6.30
N TYR A 58 -5.00 -19.85 -7.28
CA TYR A 58 -3.96 -19.03 -7.89
C TYR A 58 -3.77 -17.67 -7.19
N ALA A 59 -4.69 -17.28 -6.30
CA ALA A 59 -4.60 -16.04 -5.55
C ALA A 59 -3.34 -15.97 -4.65
N TRP A 60 -2.85 -17.11 -4.20
CA TRP A 60 -1.61 -17.22 -3.42
C TRP A 60 -0.38 -16.70 -4.17
N ILE A 61 -0.33 -16.86 -5.48
CA ILE A 61 0.80 -16.45 -6.33
C ILE A 61 0.98 -14.92 -6.29
N THR A 62 -0.10 -14.17 -6.16
CA THR A 62 -0.08 -12.71 -6.07
C THR A 62 -0.11 -12.20 -4.63
N ALA A 63 -0.78 -12.90 -3.73
CA ALA A 63 -0.90 -12.53 -2.33
C ALA A 63 0.43 -12.64 -1.56
N VAL A 64 1.20 -13.71 -1.79
CA VAL A 64 2.48 -13.94 -1.11
C VAL A 64 3.51 -12.84 -1.45
N PRO A 65 3.84 -12.56 -2.72
CA PRO A 65 4.78 -11.49 -3.03
C PRO A 65 4.25 -10.12 -2.63
N GLY A 66 2.95 -9.88 -2.74
CA GLY A 66 2.33 -8.62 -2.30
C GLY A 66 2.50 -8.38 -0.80
N SER A 67 2.28 -9.40 0.04
CA SER A 67 2.50 -9.32 1.48
C SER A 67 3.99 -9.13 1.82
N ALA A 68 4.88 -9.86 1.17
CA ALA A 68 6.32 -9.73 1.39
C ALA A 68 6.80 -8.31 1.06
N MET A 69 6.36 -7.75 -0.06
CA MET A 69 6.66 -6.38 -0.46
C MET A 69 6.16 -5.36 0.58
N ALA A 70 4.96 -5.55 1.12
CA ALA A 70 4.41 -4.68 2.15
C ALA A 70 5.23 -4.72 3.44
N PHE A 71 5.63 -5.91 3.89
CA PHE A 71 6.48 -6.07 5.07
C PHE A 71 7.82 -5.37 4.91
N ILE A 72 8.49 -5.59 3.77
CA ILE A 72 9.78 -4.95 3.46
C ILE A 72 9.63 -3.43 3.44
N THR A 73 8.57 -2.91 2.81
CA THR A 73 8.33 -1.47 2.71
C THR A 73 8.04 -0.85 4.07
N MET A 74 7.27 -1.53 4.93
CA MET A 74 7.00 -1.09 6.30
C MET A 74 8.28 -1.02 7.12
N TYR A 75 9.11 -2.06 7.05
CA TYR A 75 10.38 -2.10 7.77
C TYR A 75 11.34 -1.02 7.27
N ALA A 76 11.47 -0.85 5.95
CA ALA A 76 12.28 0.20 5.35
C ALA A 76 11.78 1.61 5.72
N GLY A 77 10.47 1.83 5.72
CA GLY A 77 9.87 3.08 6.14
C GLY A 77 10.14 3.42 7.61
N TYR A 78 10.07 2.42 8.48
CA TYR A 78 10.42 2.57 9.89
C TYR A 78 11.88 2.97 10.08
N LEU A 79 12.82 2.25 9.44
CA LEU A 79 14.24 2.60 9.49
C LEU A 79 14.52 4.00 8.97
N LEU A 80 13.92 4.36 7.85
CA LEU A 80 14.08 5.68 7.25
C LEU A 80 13.59 6.79 8.18
N LEU A 81 12.50 6.55 8.90
CA LEU A 81 11.92 7.48 9.85
C LEU A 81 12.85 7.70 11.06
N VAL A 82 13.33 6.60 11.66
CA VAL A 82 14.15 6.63 12.86
C VAL A 82 15.59 7.09 12.59
N ASP A 83 16.21 6.60 11.51
CA ASP A 83 17.62 6.83 11.26
C ASP A 83 17.89 8.09 10.44
N THR A 84 16.93 8.55 9.64
CA THR A 84 17.14 9.66 8.72
C THR A 84 16.31 10.89 9.06
N TYR A 85 14.99 10.74 9.11
CA TYR A 85 14.10 11.90 9.19
C TYR A 85 14.04 12.54 10.58
N ILE A 86 14.05 11.76 11.64
CA ILE A 86 14.00 12.26 13.01
C ILE A 86 15.33 12.95 13.39
N PRO A 87 16.52 12.32 13.19
CA PRO A 87 17.78 12.94 13.55
C PRO A 87 18.08 14.21 12.75
N GLN A 88 17.68 14.24 11.47
CA GLN A 88 17.90 15.40 10.59
C GLN A 88 16.83 16.48 10.72
N ARG A 89 15.88 16.35 11.66
CA ARG A 89 14.76 17.29 11.89
C ARG A 89 13.93 17.60 10.63
N MET A 90 13.80 16.63 9.73
CA MET A 90 12.99 16.73 8.51
C MET A 90 11.53 16.37 8.78
N TYR A 91 10.87 17.15 9.62
CA TYR A 91 9.51 16.84 10.09
C TYR A 91 8.48 16.70 8.98
N LEU A 92 8.61 17.44 7.89
CA LEU A 92 7.70 17.34 6.76
C LEU A 92 7.80 15.99 6.07
N LEU A 93 9.01 15.50 5.80
CA LEU A 93 9.25 14.19 5.21
C LEU A 93 8.86 13.05 6.16
N ALA A 94 9.13 13.22 7.45
CA ALA A 94 8.70 12.28 8.48
C ALA A 94 7.16 12.15 8.52
N THR A 95 6.45 13.26 8.48
CA THR A 95 4.97 13.26 8.45
C THR A 95 4.43 12.57 7.19
N LEU A 96 5.00 12.87 6.03
CA LEU A 96 4.62 12.22 4.78
C LEU A 96 4.88 10.71 4.82
N ALA A 97 6.02 10.28 5.34
CA ALA A 97 6.35 8.85 5.50
C ALA A 97 5.35 8.15 6.42
N ILE A 98 4.98 8.76 7.54
CA ILE A 98 3.97 8.22 8.47
C ILE A 98 2.62 8.10 7.76
N VAL A 99 2.18 9.11 7.03
CA VAL A 99 0.91 9.07 6.28
C VAL A 99 0.90 7.92 5.27
N ILE A 100 1.98 7.73 4.52
CA ILE A 100 2.10 6.62 3.56
C ILE A 100 2.06 5.26 4.27
N MET A 101 2.75 5.11 5.40
CA MET A 101 2.74 3.88 6.19
C MET A 101 1.34 3.57 6.72
N VAL A 102 0.62 4.56 7.24
CA VAL A 102 -0.76 4.41 7.72
C VAL A 102 -1.69 4.01 6.58
N LEU A 103 -1.60 4.67 5.43
CA LEU A 103 -2.38 4.31 4.24
C LEU A 103 -2.11 2.86 3.81
N MET A 104 -0.86 2.44 3.84
CA MET A 104 -0.48 1.06 3.50
C MET A 104 -1.13 0.04 4.45
N VAL A 105 -1.11 0.31 5.76
CA VAL A 105 -1.79 -0.54 6.75
C VAL A 105 -3.29 -0.61 6.48
N ILE A 106 -3.95 0.52 6.24
CA ILE A 106 -5.39 0.57 5.96
C ILE A 106 -5.74 -0.26 4.73
N VAL A 107 -4.99 -0.10 3.64
CA VAL A 107 -5.19 -0.85 2.39
C VAL A 107 -5.01 -2.36 2.62
N PHE A 108 -3.96 -2.75 3.33
CA PHE A 108 -3.71 -4.17 3.63
C PHE A 108 -4.77 -4.80 4.52
N VAL A 109 -5.13 -4.14 5.62
CA VAL A 109 -6.19 -4.63 6.52
C VAL A 109 -7.51 -4.75 5.79
N GLY A 110 -7.85 -3.77 4.95
CA GLY A 110 -9.06 -3.81 4.11
C GLY A 110 -9.03 -4.98 3.12
N ALA A 111 -7.90 -5.23 2.48
CA ALA A 111 -7.71 -6.34 1.56
C ALA A 111 -7.85 -7.70 2.26
N PHE A 112 -7.19 -7.90 3.39
CA PHE A 112 -7.27 -9.14 4.16
C PHE A 112 -8.69 -9.44 4.64
N ARG A 113 -9.41 -8.44 5.13
CA ARG A 113 -10.82 -8.58 5.51
C ARG A 113 -11.67 -9.03 4.33
N ARG A 114 -11.49 -8.37 3.19
CA ARG A 114 -12.23 -8.69 1.97
C ARG A 114 -11.95 -10.11 1.47
N TRP A 115 -10.71 -10.53 1.53
CA TRP A 115 -10.32 -11.89 1.12
C TRP A 115 -10.85 -12.95 2.08
N ALA A 116 -10.82 -12.70 3.38
CA ALA A 116 -11.39 -13.59 4.37
C ALA A 116 -12.90 -13.77 4.17
N GLU A 117 -13.64 -12.69 3.92
CA GLU A 117 -15.07 -12.74 3.60
C GLU A 117 -15.35 -13.55 2.32
N LEU A 118 -14.62 -13.29 1.24
CA LEU A 118 -14.81 -13.97 -0.03
C LEU A 118 -14.48 -15.48 0.06
N LEU A 119 -13.46 -15.84 0.83
CA LEU A 119 -13.10 -17.25 1.04
C LEU A 119 -14.12 -17.95 1.94
N HIS A 120 -14.65 -17.28 2.96
CA HIS A 120 -15.66 -17.83 3.85
C HIS A 120 -16.98 -18.09 3.14
N ILE A 121 -17.47 -17.15 2.34
CA ILE A 121 -18.68 -17.31 1.54
C ILE A 121 -18.54 -18.51 0.58
N LYS A 122 -17.35 -18.71 0.04
CA LYS A 122 -17.10 -19.79 -0.90
C LYS A 122 -17.13 -21.16 -0.25
N THR A 123 -16.60 -21.31 0.97
CA THR A 123 -16.66 -22.57 1.73
C THR A 123 -18.09 -22.95 2.07
N THR A 124 -18.90 -22.00 2.54
CA THR A 124 -20.32 -22.26 2.86
C THR A 124 -21.13 -22.69 1.65
N VAL A 125 -20.93 -22.09 0.50
CA VAL A 125 -21.65 -22.47 -0.75
C VAL A 125 -21.28 -23.89 -1.21
N TRP A 126 -20.03 -24.31 -1.03
CA TRP A 126 -19.61 -25.68 -1.39
C TRP A 126 -20.13 -26.72 -0.42
N ASP A 127 -20.22 -26.40 0.88
CA ASP A 127 -20.82 -27.29 1.88
C ASP A 127 -22.30 -27.50 1.59
N GLU A 128 -23.06 -26.44 1.32
CA GLU A 128 -24.49 -26.54 0.97
C GLU A 128 -24.71 -27.29 -0.36
N ALA A 129 -23.89 -27.08 -1.37
CA ALA A 129 -23.98 -27.81 -2.64
C ALA A 129 -23.61 -29.29 -2.49
N GLY A 130 -22.64 -29.59 -1.61
CA GLY A 130 -22.28 -30.97 -1.27
C GLY A 130 -23.40 -31.73 -0.61
N ASP A 131 -24.07 -31.12 0.35
CA ASP A 131 -25.24 -31.72 1.02
C ASP A 131 -26.41 -31.96 0.08
N GLN A 132 -26.67 -31.00 -0.84
CA GLN A 132 -27.74 -31.17 -1.83
C GLN A 132 -27.46 -32.34 -2.84
N VAL A 133 -26.18 -32.51 -3.20
CA VAL A 133 -25.81 -33.60 -4.12
C VAL A 133 -25.97 -34.97 -3.45
N LEU A 134 -25.71 -35.09 -2.16
CA LEU A 134 -25.88 -36.33 -1.40
C LEU A 134 -27.36 -36.67 -1.21
N GLU A 135 -28.24 -35.68 -1.13
CA GLU A 135 -29.71 -35.91 -0.99
C GLU A 135 -30.39 -36.33 -2.30
N VAL A 136 -29.79 -36.03 -3.44
CA VAL A 136 -30.36 -36.32 -4.78
C VAL A 136 -29.95 -37.71 -5.32
N VAL A 137 -29.02 -38.43 -4.67
CA VAL A 137 -28.66 -39.80 -5.07
C VAL A 137 -29.52 -40.80 -4.29
N PRO A 138 -30.66 -41.26 -4.84
CA PRO A 138 -31.44 -42.37 -4.23
C PRO A 138 -30.63 -43.67 -4.36
N GLU A 139 -30.61 -44.47 -3.31
CA GLU A 139 -30.08 -45.83 -3.29
C GLU A 139 -30.70 -46.77 -4.36
#